data_ef390ee117dae86b89e4311650751e11
#
_entry.id   ef390ee117dae86b89e4311650751e11
#
_cell.length_a   1.000
_cell.length_b   1.000
_cell.length_c   1.000
_cell.angle_alpha   90.00
_cell.angle_beta   90.00
_cell.angle_gamma   90.00
#
_symmetry.space_group_name_H-M   'P 1'
#
loop_
_entity.id
_entity.type
_entity.pdbx_description
1 polymer ?
#
loop_
_entity_poly.entity_id
_entity_poly.type
_entity_poly.pdbx_seq_one_letter_code
_entity_poly.pdbx_strand_id
1 'polypeptide(L)'
;MTKKSVRDVEVTGKRVFVRVDFNVPLENGKITDDTRIRETLPTIKFLIENGAKVILASHLGRPKGEFVDALRLTPAAERLSELLGKPVAKADEAVGEAVKAKVDALNNGDVLVLENVRFYPGEEKNDPELAKQFAELADLFVNDAFGAAHRAHASTEGIAHLIPAVSGLLMEKELSVLGKALSNPERPFTAIIGGSKVKDKIDVIDNLLNIADNVLIGGGLTYTFFKAQGYEIGQSLLDKDKLDVALGFIEKAKKLGKNFMLPVDIVISDDFSADANTDIVSIDGIPADWEGIDIGPKTRELYADVIKKSKLVVWNGPMGVFEIEPFSHGTREVAEACAATEGYTIIGGGDSAAAAEKFHLADKMDHISTGGGASLEFMEGKKLPGVEALNDK
;
A
#
# COMPACT_ATOMS: atom_id res chain seq x y z
N MET A 1 -0.48 8.82 -17.85
CA MET A 1 0.87 8.33 -18.19
C MET A 1 0.80 6.84 -18.44
N THR A 2 1.27 6.39 -19.61
CA THR A 2 1.22 4.99 -19.98
C THR A 2 2.63 4.41 -20.03
N LYS A 3 2.91 3.48 -19.13
CA LYS A 3 4.16 2.75 -19.10
C LYS A 3 4.00 1.43 -19.85
N LYS A 4 5.08 0.97 -20.50
CA LYS A 4 5.11 -0.36 -21.11
C LYS A 4 4.99 -1.43 -20.03
N SER A 5 4.30 -2.52 -20.35
CA SER A 5 4.23 -3.70 -19.51
C SER A 5 4.88 -4.90 -20.22
N VAL A 6 4.94 -6.02 -19.53
CA VAL A 6 5.44 -7.29 -20.11
C VAL A 6 4.68 -7.70 -21.37
N ARG A 7 3.44 -7.20 -21.55
CA ARG A 7 2.64 -7.46 -22.75
C ARG A 7 3.13 -6.70 -23.99
N ASP A 8 3.90 -5.65 -23.78
CA ASP A 8 4.34 -4.73 -24.85
C ASP A 8 5.72 -5.05 -25.40
N VAL A 9 6.38 -6.10 -24.90
CA VAL A 9 7.75 -6.45 -25.27
C VAL A 9 7.89 -7.95 -25.53
N GLU A 10 8.88 -8.31 -26.33
CA GLU A 10 9.23 -9.72 -26.57
C GLU A 10 10.06 -10.25 -25.39
N VAL A 11 9.67 -11.39 -24.84
CA VAL A 11 10.35 -11.98 -23.67
C VAL A 11 10.93 -13.39 -23.96
N THR A 12 10.55 -14.01 -25.05
CA THR A 12 10.96 -15.39 -25.39
C THR A 12 12.48 -15.52 -25.46
N GLY A 13 13.02 -16.44 -24.68
CA GLY A 13 14.47 -16.71 -24.64
C GLY A 13 15.27 -15.64 -23.89
N LYS A 14 14.65 -14.57 -23.42
CA LYS A 14 15.35 -13.51 -22.73
C LYS A 14 15.51 -13.82 -21.23
N ARG A 15 16.64 -13.37 -20.69
CA ARG A 15 16.87 -13.35 -19.25
C ARG A 15 16.12 -12.13 -18.71
N VAL A 16 15.12 -12.36 -17.84
CA VAL A 16 14.26 -11.32 -17.32
C VAL A 16 14.47 -11.20 -15.82
N PHE A 17 14.98 -10.05 -15.38
CA PHE A 17 15.13 -9.71 -13.97
C PHE A 17 13.81 -9.09 -13.49
N VAL A 18 13.10 -9.81 -12.62
CA VAL A 18 11.80 -9.36 -12.10
C VAL A 18 11.96 -8.94 -10.66
N ARG A 19 11.75 -7.65 -10.38
CA ARG A 19 11.68 -7.18 -8.99
C ARG A 19 10.28 -7.48 -8.46
N VAL A 20 10.23 -8.35 -7.49
CA VAL A 20 8.98 -8.75 -6.81
C VAL A 20 8.99 -8.28 -5.36
N ASP A 21 7.85 -8.32 -4.71
CA ASP A 21 7.73 -8.06 -3.28
C ASP A 21 7.40 -9.37 -2.56
N PHE A 22 8.44 -10.07 -2.14
CA PHE A 22 8.36 -11.28 -1.32
C PHE A 22 8.68 -11.00 0.14
N ASN A 23 8.48 -9.75 0.56
CA ASN A 23 8.62 -9.35 1.96
C ASN A 23 7.39 -9.84 2.76
N VAL A 24 7.35 -11.14 2.99
CA VAL A 24 6.24 -11.82 3.66
C VAL A 24 6.50 -11.95 5.15
N PRO A 25 5.47 -11.97 5.98
CA PRO A 25 5.64 -12.21 7.42
C PRO A 25 6.07 -13.66 7.67
N LEU A 26 7.06 -13.80 8.55
CA LEU A 26 7.60 -15.08 8.98
C LEU A 26 7.41 -15.25 10.49
N GLU A 27 7.10 -16.46 10.90
CA GLU A 27 7.06 -16.85 12.31
C GLU A 27 7.81 -18.18 12.43
N ASN A 28 8.88 -18.20 13.21
CA ASN A 28 9.75 -19.38 13.36
C ASN A 28 10.22 -19.94 12.00
N GLY A 29 10.60 -19.07 11.08
CA GLY A 29 11.07 -19.44 9.75
C GLY A 29 9.99 -19.90 8.77
N LYS A 30 8.71 -19.81 9.16
CA LYS A 30 7.57 -20.20 8.32
C LYS A 30 6.77 -18.99 7.89
N ILE A 31 6.32 -19.01 6.64
CA ILE A 31 5.48 -17.94 6.09
C ILE A 31 4.08 -18.06 6.70
N THR A 32 3.61 -16.97 7.33
CA THR A 32 2.28 -16.89 7.93
C THR A 32 1.23 -16.32 6.98
N ASP A 33 1.66 -15.59 5.97
CA ASP A 33 0.79 -15.01 4.93
C ASP A 33 1.56 -14.95 3.61
N ASP A 34 1.08 -15.66 2.60
CA ASP A 34 1.71 -15.76 1.27
C ASP A 34 1.06 -14.85 0.22
N THR A 35 0.19 -13.93 0.63
CA THR A 35 -0.57 -13.08 -0.30
C THR A 35 0.33 -12.37 -1.31
N ARG A 36 1.45 -11.79 -0.88
CA ARG A 36 2.37 -11.08 -1.76
C ARG A 36 2.96 -11.98 -2.83
N ILE A 37 3.25 -13.23 -2.48
CA ILE A 37 3.76 -14.21 -3.47
C ILE A 37 2.65 -14.54 -4.47
N ARG A 38 1.42 -14.80 -3.99
CA ARG A 38 0.28 -15.11 -4.86
C ARG A 38 -0.04 -13.98 -5.82
N GLU A 39 0.08 -12.73 -5.38
CA GLU A 39 -0.19 -11.55 -6.20
C GLU A 39 0.78 -11.41 -7.38
N THR A 40 1.98 -11.98 -7.31
CA THR A 40 2.97 -11.95 -8.39
C THR A 40 2.85 -13.14 -9.35
N LEU A 41 2.05 -14.16 -9.02
CA LEU A 41 1.90 -15.33 -9.86
C LEU A 41 1.47 -15.01 -11.30
N PRO A 42 0.54 -14.08 -11.56
CA PRO A 42 0.18 -13.75 -12.95
C PRO A 42 1.37 -13.32 -13.78
N THR A 43 2.24 -12.47 -13.26
CA THR A 43 3.44 -12.01 -13.96
C THR A 43 4.42 -13.16 -14.20
N ILE A 44 4.69 -13.95 -13.15
CA ILE A 44 5.63 -15.06 -13.23
C ILE A 44 5.14 -16.10 -14.24
N LYS A 45 3.87 -16.48 -14.17
CA LYS A 45 3.25 -17.43 -15.10
C LYS A 45 3.26 -16.92 -16.53
N PHE A 46 2.96 -15.65 -16.74
CA PHE A 46 3.03 -15.02 -18.05
C PHE A 46 4.42 -15.16 -18.66
N LEU A 47 5.46 -14.86 -17.90
CA LEU A 47 6.84 -14.97 -18.36
C LEU A 47 7.24 -16.42 -18.66
N ILE A 48 6.86 -17.36 -17.80
CA ILE A 48 7.11 -18.79 -18.00
C ILE A 48 6.43 -19.28 -19.29
N GLU A 49 5.15 -18.96 -19.46
CA GLU A 49 4.36 -19.39 -20.62
C GLU A 49 4.87 -18.81 -21.92
N ASN A 50 5.51 -17.65 -21.89
CA ASN A 50 6.10 -17.00 -23.05
C ASN A 50 7.59 -17.32 -23.24
N GLY A 51 8.10 -18.31 -22.52
CA GLY A 51 9.45 -18.83 -22.74
C GLY A 51 10.60 -17.96 -22.24
N ALA A 52 10.35 -17.11 -21.26
CA ALA A 52 11.40 -16.31 -20.64
C ALA A 52 12.22 -17.14 -19.63
N LYS A 53 13.44 -16.69 -19.36
CA LYS A 53 14.28 -17.18 -18.26
C LYS A 53 14.05 -16.19 -17.11
N VAL A 54 13.40 -16.65 -16.03
CA VAL A 54 12.87 -15.77 -14.97
C VAL A 54 13.82 -15.70 -13.79
N ILE A 55 14.30 -14.50 -13.49
CA ILE A 55 15.21 -14.23 -12.37
C ILE A 55 14.47 -13.30 -11.42
N LEU A 56 14.11 -13.81 -10.23
CA LEU A 56 13.33 -13.06 -9.24
C LEU A 56 14.23 -12.45 -8.18
N ALA A 57 14.04 -11.17 -7.91
CA ALA A 57 14.76 -10.44 -6.88
C ALA A 57 13.78 -9.79 -5.91
N SER A 58 14.04 -9.87 -4.63
CA SER A 58 13.23 -9.26 -3.58
C SER A 58 14.06 -8.92 -2.36
N HIS A 59 13.53 -8.03 -1.54
CA HIS A 59 13.98 -7.85 -0.18
C HIS A 59 13.08 -8.64 0.78
N LEU A 60 13.58 -8.87 1.99
CA LEU A 60 12.84 -9.45 3.10
C LEU A 60 13.36 -8.82 4.39
N GLY A 61 12.48 -8.17 5.14
CA GLY A 61 12.86 -7.52 6.40
C GLY A 61 13.85 -6.37 6.23
N ARG A 62 14.61 -6.12 7.31
CA ARG A 62 15.58 -5.02 7.38
C ARG A 62 16.96 -5.52 7.85
N PRO A 63 17.69 -6.23 7.00
CA PRO A 63 19.01 -6.78 7.36
C PRO A 63 20.14 -5.75 7.41
N LYS A 64 19.91 -4.53 6.95
CA LYS A 64 20.85 -3.39 7.01
C LYS A 64 22.19 -3.65 6.31
N GLY A 65 22.14 -4.29 5.15
CA GLY A 65 23.33 -4.54 4.35
C GLY A 65 24.21 -5.69 4.83
N GLU A 66 23.64 -6.59 5.63
CA GLU A 66 24.34 -7.76 6.16
C GLU A 66 23.59 -9.04 5.82
N PHE A 67 24.31 -10.15 5.71
CA PHE A 67 23.72 -11.47 5.54
C PHE A 67 23.15 -11.96 6.86
N VAL A 68 21.83 -12.12 6.93
CA VAL A 68 21.10 -12.57 8.11
C VAL A 68 20.31 -13.82 7.74
N ASP A 69 20.67 -14.98 8.26
CA ASP A 69 20.08 -16.25 7.88
C ASP A 69 18.55 -16.28 8.05
N ALA A 70 18.03 -15.67 9.09
CA ALA A 70 16.59 -15.60 9.33
C ALA A 70 15.83 -14.81 8.26
N LEU A 71 16.53 -14.01 7.45
CA LEU A 71 15.93 -13.16 6.40
C LEU A 71 16.30 -13.65 4.99
N ARG A 72 16.75 -14.89 4.85
CA ARG A 72 16.97 -15.50 3.54
C ARG A 72 15.65 -15.77 2.84
N LEU A 73 15.66 -15.67 1.52
CA LEU A 73 14.47 -15.88 0.70
C LEU A 73 14.14 -17.36 0.45
N THR A 74 14.83 -18.27 1.08
CA THR A 74 14.60 -19.72 0.90
C THR A 74 13.15 -20.13 1.15
N PRO A 75 12.48 -19.69 2.24
CA PRO A 75 11.07 -20.01 2.45
C PRO A 75 10.15 -19.50 1.34
N ALA A 76 10.42 -18.30 0.83
CA ALA A 76 9.64 -17.71 -0.26
C ALA A 76 9.84 -18.51 -1.57
N ALA A 77 11.07 -18.93 -1.88
CA ALA A 77 11.35 -19.74 -3.05
C ALA A 77 10.66 -21.10 -2.98
N GLU A 78 10.68 -21.75 -1.83
CA GLU A 78 10.00 -23.03 -1.59
C GLU A 78 8.48 -22.87 -1.76
N ARG A 79 7.90 -21.83 -1.19
CA ARG A 79 6.46 -21.56 -1.34
C ARG A 79 6.07 -21.28 -2.78
N LEU A 80 6.89 -20.50 -3.48
CA LEU A 80 6.67 -20.24 -4.90
C LEU A 80 6.67 -21.53 -5.72
N SER A 81 7.60 -22.44 -5.44
CA SER A 81 7.67 -23.74 -6.10
C SER A 81 6.39 -24.55 -5.90
N GLU A 82 5.86 -24.58 -4.68
CA GLU A 82 4.59 -25.23 -4.38
C GLU A 82 3.44 -24.62 -5.18
N LEU A 83 3.36 -23.28 -5.22
CA LEU A 83 2.29 -22.57 -5.92
C LEU A 83 2.36 -22.72 -7.44
N LEU A 84 3.56 -22.80 -8.01
CA LEU A 84 3.77 -23.01 -9.44
C LEU A 84 3.63 -24.49 -9.84
N GLY A 85 3.78 -25.41 -8.89
CA GLY A 85 3.79 -26.83 -9.18
C GLY A 85 5.00 -27.28 -10.01
N LYS A 86 6.12 -26.55 -9.89
CA LYS A 86 7.37 -26.86 -10.61
C LYS A 86 8.58 -26.43 -9.77
N PRO A 87 9.78 -27.00 -10.04
CA PRO A 87 10.98 -26.60 -9.31
C PRO A 87 11.32 -25.13 -9.52
N VAL A 88 11.75 -24.48 -8.46
CA VAL A 88 12.29 -23.13 -8.48
C VAL A 88 13.70 -23.18 -7.89
N ALA A 89 14.68 -22.75 -8.68
CA ALA A 89 16.06 -22.69 -8.24
C ALA A 89 16.27 -21.52 -7.28
N LYS A 90 17.18 -21.66 -6.33
CA LYS A 90 17.52 -20.61 -5.35
C LYS A 90 19.03 -20.41 -5.33
N ALA A 91 19.46 -19.15 -5.51
CA ALA A 91 20.86 -18.77 -5.37
C ALA A 91 21.16 -18.39 -3.91
N ASP A 92 22.41 -18.57 -3.49
CA ASP A 92 22.84 -18.18 -2.13
C ASP A 92 23.22 -16.69 -2.04
N GLU A 93 23.37 -16.05 -3.18
CA GLU A 93 23.71 -14.63 -3.31
C GLU A 93 22.83 -13.97 -4.36
N ALA A 94 22.90 -12.64 -4.46
CA ALA A 94 22.15 -11.89 -5.46
C ALA A 94 23.01 -11.45 -6.65
N VAL A 95 24.32 -11.43 -6.49
CA VAL A 95 25.31 -11.08 -7.53
C VAL A 95 26.56 -11.93 -7.37
N GLY A 96 27.42 -11.95 -8.38
CA GLY A 96 28.70 -12.65 -8.37
C GLY A 96 28.76 -13.79 -9.38
N GLU A 97 29.92 -14.43 -9.46
CA GLU A 97 30.19 -15.47 -10.47
C GLU A 97 29.30 -16.71 -10.31
N ALA A 98 29.00 -17.11 -9.06
CA ALA A 98 28.11 -18.25 -8.82
C ALA A 98 26.68 -17.96 -9.27
N VAL A 99 26.22 -16.73 -9.11
CA VAL A 99 24.90 -16.30 -9.60
C VAL A 99 24.87 -16.26 -11.11
N LYS A 100 25.90 -15.72 -11.75
CA LYS A 100 26.02 -15.69 -13.21
C LYS A 100 25.96 -17.10 -13.80
N ALA A 101 26.65 -18.04 -13.17
CA ALA A 101 26.64 -19.45 -13.61
C ALA A 101 25.23 -20.05 -13.52
N LYS A 102 24.48 -19.75 -12.45
CA LYS A 102 23.11 -20.23 -12.34
C LYS A 102 22.17 -19.60 -13.36
N VAL A 103 22.36 -18.32 -13.66
CA VAL A 103 21.60 -17.62 -14.71
C VAL A 103 21.89 -18.21 -16.07
N ASP A 104 23.17 -18.48 -16.40
CA ASP A 104 23.59 -19.05 -17.68
C ASP A 104 23.05 -20.47 -17.88
N ALA A 105 22.79 -21.18 -16.81
CA ALA A 105 22.23 -22.54 -16.84
C ALA A 105 20.69 -22.58 -17.00
N LEU A 106 20.02 -21.44 -16.98
CA LEU A 106 18.56 -21.40 -17.12
C LEU A 106 18.13 -21.75 -18.55
N ASN A 107 17.07 -22.54 -18.63
CA ASN A 107 16.36 -22.79 -19.88
C ASN A 107 15.09 -21.94 -19.91
N ASN A 108 14.51 -21.81 -21.11
CA ASN A 108 13.25 -21.08 -21.27
C ASN A 108 12.16 -21.65 -20.33
N GLY A 109 11.53 -20.81 -19.57
CA GLY A 109 10.52 -21.20 -18.59
C GLY A 109 11.03 -21.54 -17.20
N ASP A 110 12.35 -21.58 -17.01
CA ASP A 110 12.94 -21.80 -15.67
C ASP A 110 12.86 -20.55 -14.81
N VAL A 111 12.83 -20.77 -13.49
CA VAL A 111 12.73 -19.70 -12.47
C VAL A 111 13.88 -19.86 -11.48
N LEU A 112 14.59 -18.76 -11.25
CA LEU A 112 15.66 -18.64 -10.25
C LEU A 112 15.31 -17.50 -9.29
N VAL A 113 15.35 -17.76 -7.99
CA VAL A 113 15.20 -16.73 -6.95
C VAL A 113 16.59 -16.35 -6.43
N LEU A 114 16.93 -15.07 -6.52
CA LEU A 114 18.15 -14.53 -5.96
C LEU A 114 18.01 -14.38 -4.44
N GLU A 115 19.14 -14.24 -3.75
CA GLU A 115 19.11 -13.97 -2.32
C GLU A 115 18.69 -12.51 -2.05
N ASN A 116 18.26 -12.24 -0.83
CA ASN A 116 17.74 -10.95 -0.36
C ASN A 116 18.65 -9.79 -0.79
N VAL A 117 18.10 -8.90 -1.62
CA VAL A 117 18.87 -7.76 -2.16
C VAL A 117 19.31 -6.78 -1.09
N ARG A 118 18.61 -6.72 0.04
CA ARG A 118 19.00 -5.86 1.17
C ARG A 118 20.13 -6.42 2.04
N PHE A 119 20.64 -7.61 1.71
CA PHE A 119 21.90 -8.07 2.28
C PHE A 119 23.09 -7.25 1.77
N TYR A 120 22.89 -6.48 0.72
CA TYR A 120 23.93 -5.66 0.08
C TYR A 120 23.77 -4.19 0.47
N PRO A 121 24.82 -3.54 1.03
CA PRO A 121 24.72 -2.13 1.43
C PRO A 121 24.33 -1.18 0.30
N GLY A 122 24.69 -1.54 -0.94
CA GLY A 122 24.38 -0.72 -2.12
C GLY A 122 22.94 -0.71 -2.55
N GLU A 123 22.09 -1.63 -2.07
CA GLU A 123 20.69 -1.71 -2.50
C GLU A 123 19.92 -0.44 -2.14
N GLU A 124 19.85 -0.10 -0.85
CA GLU A 124 19.10 1.06 -0.37
C GLU A 124 19.77 2.38 -0.73
N LYS A 125 21.04 2.35 -1.02
CA LYS A 125 21.81 3.54 -1.46
C LYS A 125 21.70 3.78 -2.95
N ASN A 126 21.01 2.90 -3.67
CA ASN A 126 20.92 2.94 -5.13
C ASN A 126 22.31 3.01 -5.78
N ASP A 127 23.23 2.18 -5.29
CA ASP A 127 24.62 2.17 -5.74
C ASP A 127 24.71 1.78 -7.22
N PRO A 128 25.35 2.61 -8.07
CA PRO A 128 25.48 2.33 -9.50
C PRO A 128 26.20 1.01 -9.82
N GLU A 129 27.18 0.63 -9.02
CA GLU A 129 27.90 -0.62 -9.23
C GLU A 129 27.04 -1.84 -8.96
N LEU A 130 26.21 -1.81 -7.90
CA LEU A 130 25.28 -2.90 -7.62
C LEU A 130 24.20 -2.98 -8.70
N ALA A 131 23.67 -1.84 -9.13
CA ALA A 131 22.69 -1.78 -10.21
C ALA A 131 23.26 -2.38 -11.50
N LYS A 132 24.53 -2.09 -11.82
CA LYS A 132 25.23 -2.66 -12.96
C LYS A 132 25.37 -4.17 -12.85
N GLN A 133 25.72 -4.68 -11.66
CA GLN A 133 25.81 -6.12 -11.42
C GLN A 133 24.47 -6.82 -11.64
N PHE A 134 23.36 -6.19 -11.21
CA PHE A 134 22.02 -6.71 -11.50
C PHE A 134 21.70 -6.67 -12.99
N ALA A 135 22.03 -5.56 -13.66
CA ALA A 135 21.77 -5.41 -15.10
C ALA A 135 22.52 -6.43 -15.96
N GLU A 136 23.72 -6.83 -15.54
CA GLU A 136 24.52 -7.83 -16.24
C GLU A 136 23.88 -9.22 -16.23
N LEU A 137 22.94 -9.48 -15.32
CA LEU A 137 22.24 -10.75 -15.22
C LEU A 137 21.08 -10.89 -16.21
N ALA A 138 20.68 -9.82 -16.89
CA ALA A 138 19.41 -9.83 -17.63
C ALA A 138 19.43 -8.99 -18.89
N ASP A 139 18.49 -9.30 -19.78
CA ASP A 139 18.24 -8.56 -21.02
C ASP A 139 17.07 -7.58 -20.85
N LEU A 140 16.21 -7.81 -19.87
CA LEU A 140 15.02 -7.02 -19.60
C LEU A 140 14.81 -6.94 -18.08
N PHE A 141 14.42 -5.76 -17.60
CA PHE A 141 13.98 -5.55 -16.23
C PHE A 141 12.46 -5.42 -16.19
N VAL A 142 11.83 -6.15 -15.27
CA VAL A 142 10.40 -6.05 -14.98
C VAL A 142 10.23 -5.63 -13.52
N ASN A 143 9.53 -4.53 -13.29
CA ASN A 143 9.17 -4.12 -11.94
C ASN A 143 7.74 -4.54 -11.66
N ASP A 144 7.57 -5.47 -10.74
CA ASP A 144 6.27 -5.94 -10.28
C ASP A 144 6.06 -5.69 -8.77
N ALA A 145 6.96 -4.92 -8.17
CA ALA A 145 6.96 -4.60 -6.75
C ALA A 145 6.42 -3.18 -6.53
N PHE A 146 5.11 -3.00 -6.67
CA PHE A 146 4.48 -1.69 -6.42
C PHE A 146 4.77 -1.19 -5.00
N GLY A 147 4.75 -2.08 -4.01
CA GLY A 147 5.05 -1.75 -2.61
C GLY A 147 6.45 -1.22 -2.34
N ALA A 148 7.39 -1.41 -3.26
CA ALA A 148 8.76 -0.88 -3.16
C ALA A 148 9.04 0.23 -4.19
N ALA A 149 8.07 0.59 -5.02
CA ALA A 149 8.26 1.54 -6.13
C ALA A 149 8.47 3.00 -5.69
N HIS A 150 8.13 3.32 -4.45
CA HIS A 150 8.33 4.65 -3.86
C HIS A 150 9.77 4.89 -3.40
N ARG A 151 10.62 3.87 -3.45
CA ARG A 151 12.04 3.96 -3.04
C ARG A 151 12.95 3.80 -4.27
N ALA A 152 13.90 4.73 -4.43
CA ALA A 152 14.92 4.65 -5.46
C ALA A 152 16.07 3.76 -4.96
N HIS A 153 15.91 2.44 -5.12
CA HIS A 153 16.91 1.44 -4.76
C HIS A 153 17.55 0.83 -6.02
N ALA A 154 18.67 0.13 -5.87
CA ALA A 154 19.39 -0.44 -7.01
C ALA A 154 18.50 -1.42 -7.81
N SER A 155 17.70 -2.26 -7.14
CA SER A 155 16.83 -3.24 -7.77
C SER A 155 15.45 -2.73 -8.18
N THR A 156 15.08 -1.51 -7.81
CA THR A 156 13.78 -0.91 -8.16
C THR A 156 13.89 0.22 -9.16
N GLU A 157 14.98 0.95 -9.15
CA GLU A 157 15.14 2.15 -9.97
C GLU A 157 16.47 2.13 -10.74
N GLY A 158 17.61 1.92 -10.06
CA GLY A 158 18.93 1.98 -10.69
C GLY A 158 19.08 1.06 -11.90
N ILE A 159 18.65 -0.19 -11.78
CA ILE A 159 18.71 -1.17 -12.89
C ILE A 159 17.89 -0.72 -14.09
N ALA A 160 16.81 0.00 -13.89
CA ALA A 160 15.90 0.43 -14.96
C ALA A 160 16.54 1.44 -15.93
N HIS A 161 17.61 2.10 -15.53
CA HIS A 161 18.35 3.02 -16.39
C HIS A 161 19.42 2.32 -17.25
N LEU A 162 19.68 1.05 -16.98
CA LEU A 162 20.80 0.32 -17.63
C LEU A 162 20.35 -0.67 -18.69
N ILE A 163 19.13 -1.17 -18.61
CA ILE A 163 18.52 -2.11 -19.56
C ILE A 163 17.05 -1.70 -19.78
N PRO A 164 16.40 -2.22 -20.86
CA PRO A 164 14.96 -1.95 -21.04
C PRO A 164 14.16 -2.35 -19.82
N ALA A 165 13.18 -1.53 -19.43
CA ALA A 165 12.44 -1.65 -18.18
C ALA A 165 10.95 -1.51 -18.42
N VAL A 166 10.16 -2.48 -17.97
CA VAL A 166 8.70 -2.48 -18.10
C VAL A 166 8.03 -2.90 -16.81
N SER A 167 6.74 -2.67 -16.70
CA SER A 167 5.96 -3.12 -15.54
C SER A 167 5.58 -4.60 -15.68
N GLY A 168 5.46 -5.28 -14.55
CA GLY A 168 4.75 -6.54 -14.47
C GLY A 168 3.23 -6.30 -14.45
N LEU A 169 2.45 -7.39 -14.42
CA LEU A 169 0.98 -7.30 -14.46
C LEU A 169 0.38 -6.74 -13.17
N LEU A 170 0.99 -7.02 -12.03
CA LEU A 170 0.54 -6.44 -10.75
C LEU A 170 0.77 -4.92 -10.73
N MET A 171 1.96 -4.49 -11.11
CA MET A 171 2.30 -3.07 -11.22
C MET A 171 1.37 -2.37 -12.22
N GLU A 172 1.13 -2.96 -13.37
CA GLU A 172 0.22 -2.42 -14.40
C GLU A 172 -1.17 -2.21 -13.83
N LYS A 173 -1.70 -3.19 -13.10
CA LYS A 173 -3.02 -3.09 -12.47
C LYS A 173 -3.08 -1.95 -11.45
N GLU A 174 -2.10 -1.86 -10.58
CA GLU A 174 -2.02 -0.79 -9.58
C GLU A 174 -1.98 0.60 -10.23
N LEU A 175 -1.14 0.77 -11.23
CA LEU A 175 -1.01 2.03 -11.96
C LEU A 175 -2.29 2.38 -12.71
N SER A 176 -2.95 1.40 -13.32
CA SER A 176 -4.21 1.60 -14.05
C SER A 176 -5.33 2.01 -13.11
N VAL A 177 -5.53 1.27 -12.02
CA VAL A 177 -6.63 1.51 -11.07
C VAL A 177 -6.44 2.84 -10.33
N LEU A 178 -5.29 3.04 -9.69
CA LEU A 178 -5.01 4.26 -8.94
C LEU A 178 -4.85 5.48 -9.85
N GLY A 179 -4.20 5.30 -10.99
CA GLY A 179 -4.00 6.37 -11.95
C GLY A 179 -5.31 6.91 -12.50
N LYS A 180 -6.23 6.04 -12.89
CA LYS A 180 -7.57 6.44 -13.37
C LYS A 180 -8.35 7.14 -12.28
N ALA A 181 -8.34 6.60 -11.06
CA ALA A 181 -9.05 7.17 -9.92
C ALA A 181 -8.60 8.61 -9.62
N LEU A 182 -7.30 8.88 -9.74
CA LEU A 182 -6.74 10.20 -9.40
C LEU A 182 -6.77 11.20 -10.55
N SER A 183 -6.78 10.74 -11.80
CA SER A 183 -6.73 11.64 -12.97
C SER A 183 -8.09 11.92 -13.60
N ASN A 184 -8.99 10.94 -13.60
CA ASN A 184 -10.31 11.06 -14.20
C ASN A 184 -11.34 10.22 -13.42
N PRO A 185 -11.62 10.63 -12.16
CA PRO A 185 -12.53 9.87 -11.31
C PRO A 185 -13.98 9.93 -11.80
N GLU A 186 -14.69 8.81 -11.67
CA GLU A 186 -16.13 8.82 -11.78
C GLU A 186 -16.73 9.52 -10.56
N ARG A 187 -17.76 10.32 -10.77
CA ARG A 187 -18.33 11.17 -9.70
C ARG A 187 -19.75 10.74 -9.35
N PRO A 188 -20.18 10.86 -8.09
CA PRO A 188 -19.43 11.44 -6.96
C PRO A 188 -18.24 10.59 -6.52
N PHE A 189 -17.09 11.22 -6.30
CA PHE A 189 -15.90 10.59 -5.77
C PHE A 189 -15.75 10.95 -4.28
N THR A 190 -15.69 9.93 -3.42
CA THR A 190 -15.54 10.08 -1.99
C THR A 190 -14.20 9.52 -1.53
N ALA A 191 -13.42 10.34 -0.83
CA ALA A 191 -12.20 9.92 -0.16
C ALA A 191 -12.49 9.79 1.34
N ILE A 192 -12.13 8.64 1.92
CA ILE A 192 -12.27 8.38 3.35
C ILE A 192 -10.88 8.32 3.94
N ILE A 193 -10.56 9.23 4.84
CA ILE A 193 -9.22 9.37 5.40
C ILE A 193 -9.29 9.27 6.91
N GLY A 194 -8.66 8.23 7.44
CA GLY A 194 -8.51 8.02 8.87
C GLY A 194 -7.04 7.94 9.25
N GLY A 195 -6.77 7.64 10.51
CA GLY A 195 -5.42 7.52 11.02
C GLY A 195 -5.26 8.24 12.36
N SER A 196 -4.02 8.23 12.88
CA SER A 196 -3.75 8.77 14.23
C SER A 196 -3.45 10.26 14.25
N LYS A 197 -2.67 10.76 13.30
CA LYS A 197 -2.14 12.12 13.31
C LYS A 197 -2.26 12.83 11.97
N VAL A 198 -2.57 14.13 12.02
CA VAL A 198 -2.67 14.98 10.83
C VAL A 198 -1.34 15.01 10.06
N LYS A 199 -0.20 15.06 10.75
CA LYS A 199 1.12 15.14 10.12
C LYS A 199 1.39 13.97 9.13
N ASP A 200 0.82 12.81 9.39
CA ASP A 200 1.01 11.62 8.55
C ASP A 200 0.09 11.61 7.33
N LYS A 201 -0.90 12.50 7.31
CA LYS A 201 -1.95 12.55 6.28
C LYS A 201 -2.04 13.89 5.55
N ILE A 202 -1.13 14.84 5.83
CA ILE A 202 -1.18 16.18 5.24
C ILE A 202 -1.24 16.12 3.71
N ASP A 203 -0.30 15.41 3.11
CA ASP A 203 -0.17 15.38 1.65
C ASP A 203 -1.33 14.66 0.98
N VAL A 204 -1.84 13.58 1.59
CA VAL A 204 -2.97 12.85 1.02
C VAL A 204 -4.27 13.64 1.14
N ILE A 205 -4.51 14.30 2.27
CA ILE A 205 -5.69 15.16 2.44
C ILE A 205 -5.63 16.30 1.42
N ASP A 206 -4.48 16.97 1.31
CA ASP A 206 -4.30 18.09 0.41
C ASP A 206 -4.57 17.71 -1.04
N ASN A 207 -3.98 16.61 -1.50
CA ASN A 207 -4.18 16.15 -2.87
C ASN A 207 -5.61 15.67 -3.14
N LEU A 208 -6.20 14.90 -2.25
CA LEU A 208 -7.55 14.37 -2.43
C LEU A 208 -8.62 15.46 -2.34
N LEU A 209 -8.39 16.53 -1.56
CA LEU A 209 -9.27 17.70 -1.57
C LEU A 209 -9.37 18.36 -2.96
N ASN A 210 -8.32 18.29 -3.75
CA ASN A 210 -8.33 18.84 -5.12
C ASN A 210 -9.17 17.97 -6.07
N ILE A 211 -9.33 16.70 -5.79
CA ILE A 211 -9.86 15.70 -6.72
C ILE A 211 -11.24 15.17 -6.32
N ALA A 212 -11.43 14.87 -5.05
CA ALA A 212 -12.66 14.26 -4.55
C ALA A 212 -13.80 15.28 -4.39
N ASP A 213 -15.03 14.81 -4.50
CA ASP A 213 -16.22 15.62 -4.21
C ASP A 213 -16.51 15.62 -2.72
N ASN A 214 -16.30 14.50 -2.06
CA ASN A 214 -16.50 14.32 -0.62
C ASN A 214 -15.22 13.81 0.03
N VAL A 215 -14.86 14.38 1.18
CA VAL A 215 -13.76 13.91 2.01
C VAL A 215 -14.31 13.65 3.40
N LEU A 216 -14.24 12.40 3.84
CA LEU A 216 -14.72 11.95 5.15
C LEU A 216 -13.53 11.69 6.07
N ILE A 217 -13.49 12.38 7.20
CA ILE A 217 -12.39 12.28 8.17
C ILE A 217 -12.82 11.42 9.36
N GLY A 218 -11.91 10.57 9.83
CA GLY A 218 -12.12 9.77 11.03
C GLY A 218 -10.80 9.41 11.72
N GLY A 219 -10.89 8.59 12.75
CA GLY A 219 -9.70 8.19 13.50
C GLY A 219 -9.17 9.29 14.42
N GLY A 220 -7.96 9.07 14.94
CA GLY A 220 -7.33 9.97 15.91
C GLY A 220 -7.06 11.38 15.40
N LEU A 221 -6.85 11.54 14.11
CA LEU A 221 -6.60 12.85 13.49
C LEU A 221 -7.82 13.80 13.60
N THR A 222 -9.01 13.25 13.80
CA THR A 222 -10.24 14.02 14.01
C THR A 222 -10.10 15.05 15.14
N TYR A 223 -9.44 14.66 16.21
CA TYR A 223 -9.35 15.50 17.42
C TYR A 223 -8.45 16.71 17.24
N THR A 224 -7.49 16.65 16.35
CA THR A 224 -6.72 17.83 15.96
C THR A 224 -7.61 18.84 15.23
N PHE A 225 -8.49 18.38 14.35
CA PHE A 225 -9.49 19.25 13.72
C PHE A 225 -10.45 19.89 14.74
N PHE A 226 -10.92 19.10 15.70
CA PHE A 226 -11.83 19.60 16.74
C PHE A 226 -11.13 20.66 17.60
N LYS A 227 -9.92 20.39 18.05
CA LYS A 227 -9.15 21.35 18.85
C LYS A 227 -8.87 22.64 18.07
N ALA A 228 -8.54 22.51 16.79
CA ALA A 228 -8.33 23.67 15.91
C ALA A 228 -9.58 24.55 15.80
N GLN A 229 -10.76 23.96 15.91
CA GLN A 229 -12.05 24.69 15.88
C GLN A 229 -12.48 25.21 17.26
N GLY A 230 -11.70 24.95 18.31
CA GLY A 230 -11.97 25.45 19.67
C GLY A 230 -12.69 24.48 20.59
N TYR A 231 -12.88 23.21 20.17
CA TYR A 231 -13.50 22.20 21.02
C TYR A 231 -12.50 21.57 21.99
N GLU A 232 -12.98 21.20 23.17
CA GLU A 232 -12.20 20.43 24.13
C GLU A 232 -12.23 18.95 23.75
N ILE A 233 -11.09 18.28 23.82
CA ILE A 233 -10.93 16.90 23.36
C ILE A 233 -10.50 15.93 24.46
N GLY A 234 -10.42 16.38 25.72
CA GLY A 234 -9.98 15.54 26.84
C GLY A 234 -8.59 14.95 26.63
N GLN A 235 -8.48 13.64 26.80
CA GLN A 235 -7.21 12.90 26.64
C GLN A 235 -7.04 12.33 25.22
N SER A 236 -7.83 12.79 24.25
CA SER A 236 -7.75 12.34 22.87
C SER A 236 -6.41 12.66 22.23
N LEU A 237 -6.04 11.87 21.20
CA LEU A 237 -4.84 12.13 20.41
C LEU A 237 -4.86 13.55 19.86
N LEU A 238 -3.72 14.22 19.92
CA LEU A 238 -3.57 15.60 19.44
C LEU A 238 -2.22 15.78 18.78
N ASP A 239 -2.27 16.32 17.59
CA ASP A 239 -1.09 16.80 16.85
C ASP A 239 -1.06 18.32 16.97
N LYS A 240 -0.59 18.81 18.13
CA LYS A 240 -0.68 20.24 18.51
C LYS A 240 0.10 21.19 17.60
N ASP A 241 1.08 20.68 16.86
CA ASP A 241 1.85 21.49 15.91
C ASP A 241 1.13 21.66 14.56
N LYS A 242 -0.03 21.01 14.39
CA LYS A 242 -0.78 20.96 13.12
C LYS A 242 -2.18 21.58 13.19
N LEU A 243 -2.46 22.35 14.22
CA LEU A 243 -3.76 23.03 14.35
C LEU A 243 -4.03 23.98 13.18
N ASP A 244 -3.02 24.77 12.79
CA ASP A 244 -3.15 25.70 11.65
C ASP A 244 -3.33 24.96 10.34
N VAL A 245 -2.65 23.83 10.16
CA VAL A 245 -2.79 22.98 8.98
C VAL A 245 -4.22 22.43 8.89
N ALA A 246 -4.77 21.96 9.99
CA ALA A 246 -6.16 21.46 10.05
C ALA A 246 -7.16 22.53 9.65
N LEU A 247 -7.04 23.75 10.21
CA LEU A 247 -7.88 24.89 9.82
C LEU A 247 -7.72 25.20 8.32
N GLY A 248 -6.50 25.13 7.81
CA GLY A 248 -6.19 25.35 6.39
C GLY A 248 -6.95 24.40 5.49
N PHE A 249 -7.09 23.13 5.86
CA PHE A 249 -7.87 22.14 5.09
C PHE A 249 -9.35 22.48 5.09
N ILE A 250 -9.90 22.88 6.21
CA ILE A 250 -11.32 23.29 6.31
C ILE A 250 -11.57 24.49 5.39
N GLU A 251 -10.68 25.48 5.39
CA GLU A 251 -10.76 26.66 4.54
C GLU A 251 -10.64 26.28 3.06
N LYS A 252 -9.68 25.44 2.71
CA LYS A 252 -9.47 24.97 1.35
C LYS A 252 -10.69 24.25 0.81
N ALA A 253 -11.30 23.38 1.63
CA ALA A 253 -12.51 22.67 1.25
C ALA A 253 -13.67 23.63 0.91
N LYS A 254 -13.84 24.68 1.73
CA LYS A 254 -14.84 25.72 1.49
C LYS A 254 -14.59 26.45 0.17
N LYS A 255 -13.36 26.86 -0.07
CA LYS A 255 -12.98 27.55 -1.31
C LYS A 255 -13.22 26.71 -2.57
N LEU A 256 -12.97 25.41 -2.48
CA LEU A 256 -13.13 24.48 -3.60
C LEU A 256 -14.57 23.95 -3.73
N GLY A 257 -15.46 24.30 -2.80
CA GLY A 257 -16.82 23.80 -2.80
C GLY A 257 -16.95 22.30 -2.54
N LYS A 258 -16.00 21.73 -1.78
CA LYS A 258 -15.97 20.32 -1.45
C LYS A 258 -16.79 20.03 -0.18
N ASN A 259 -17.38 18.84 -0.12
CA ASN A 259 -18.05 18.37 1.07
C ASN A 259 -16.98 17.72 1.98
N PHE A 260 -16.51 18.48 2.95
CA PHE A 260 -15.52 18.04 3.93
C PHE A 260 -16.23 17.70 5.23
N MET A 261 -16.33 16.42 5.56
CA MET A 261 -17.09 15.93 6.70
C MET A 261 -16.20 15.52 7.85
N LEU A 262 -16.44 16.12 8.99
CA LEU A 262 -15.89 15.73 10.29
C LEU A 262 -16.97 15.00 11.07
N PRO A 263 -16.61 14.12 12.02
CA PRO A 263 -17.61 13.47 12.86
C PRO A 263 -18.48 14.49 13.62
N VAL A 264 -19.75 14.16 13.82
CA VAL A 264 -20.72 14.96 14.58
C VAL A 264 -20.94 14.41 15.98
N ASP A 265 -20.59 13.15 16.20
CA ASP A 265 -20.62 12.47 17.49
C ASP A 265 -19.43 11.50 17.58
N ILE A 266 -19.06 11.17 18.81
CA ILE A 266 -17.85 10.39 19.11
C ILE A 266 -18.18 9.34 20.15
N VAL A 267 -17.62 8.15 19.98
CA VAL A 267 -17.52 7.15 21.05
C VAL A 267 -16.30 7.51 21.89
N ILE A 268 -16.51 7.69 23.19
CA ILE A 268 -15.46 8.01 24.14
C ILE A 268 -15.22 6.83 25.10
N SER A 269 -14.03 6.80 25.69
CA SER A 269 -13.63 5.78 26.64
C SER A 269 -12.84 6.40 27.78
N ASP A 270 -12.98 5.84 28.99
CA ASP A 270 -12.23 6.27 30.18
C ASP A 270 -10.87 5.58 30.29
N ASP A 271 -10.62 4.56 29.46
CA ASP A 271 -9.36 3.84 29.43
C ASP A 271 -9.19 3.18 28.06
N PHE A 272 -7.96 2.88 27.68
CA PHE A 272 -7.62 2.25 26.42
C PHE A 272 -7.58 0.71 26.58
N SER A 273 -8.75 0.12 26.81
CA SER A 273 -8.89 -1.33 27.00
C SER A 273 -10.28 -1.80 26.59
N ALA A 274 -10.40 -3.10 26.32
CA ALA A 274 -11.67 -3.72 25.95
C ALA A 274 -12.71 -3.67 27.08
N ASP A 275 -12.26 -3.53 28.31
CA ASP A 275 -13.12 -3.51 29.51
C ASP A 275 -13.45 -2.08 29.97
N ALA A 276 -12.98 -1.07 29.25
CA ALA A 276 -13.21 0.32 29.59
C ALA A 276 -14.69 0.70 29.53
N ASN A 277 -15.08 1.69 30.33
CA ASN A 277 -16.38 2.29 30.20
C ASN A 277 -16.39 3.15 28.93
N THR A 278 -17.49 3.08 28.19
CA THR A 278 -17.67 3.84 26.95
C THR A 278 -18.97 4.66 27.03
N ASP A 279 -19.00 5.75 26.28
CA ASP A 279 -20.20 6.57 26.12
C ASP A 279 -20.18 7.20 24.71
N ILE A 280 -21.31 7.75 24.32
CA ILE A 280 -21.47 8.45 23.06
C ILE A 280 -21.77 9.91 23.38
N VAL A 281 -20.97 10.82 22.84
CA VAL A 281 -21.13 12.25 23.08
C VAL A 281 -21.13 13.02 21.77
N SER A 282 -21.70 14.21 21.78
CA SER A 282 -21.50 15.17 20.69
C SER A 282 -20.08 15.72 20.74
N ILE A 283 -19.64 16.37 19.66
CA ILE A 283 -18.24 16.81 19.53
C ILE A 283 -17.79 17.82 20.60
N ASP A 284 -18.73 18.51 21.22
CA ASP A 284 -18.49 19.49 22.32
C ASP A 284 -18.61 18.86 23.71
N GLY A 285 -18.85 17.56 23.79
CA GLY A 285 -19.13 16.87 25.03
C GLY A 285 -18.06 15.92 25.55
N ILE A 286 -16.84 15.98 25.06
CA ILE A 286 -15.76 15.09 25.51
C ILE A 286 -15.24 15.54 26.87
N PRO A 287 -15.42 14.73 27.95
CA PRO A 287 -14.93 15.10 29.29
C PRO A 287 -13.39 15.14 29.32
N ALA A 288 -12.85 15.93 30.26
CA ALA A 288 -11.42 16.17 30.42
C ALA A 288 -10.58 14.88 30.66
N ASP A 289 -11.18 13.90 31.34
CA ASP A 289 -10.52 12.64 31.72
C ASP A 289 -10.85 11.45 30.80
N TRP A 290 -11.59 11.70 29.71
CA TRP A 290 -11.96 10.71 28.70
C TRP A 290 -11.25 11.00 27.38
N GLU A 291 -11.19 9.98 26.50
CA GLU A 291 -10.65 10.13 25.15
C GLU A 291 -11.64 9.65 24.09
N GLY A 292 -11.61 10.30 22.95
CA GLY A 292 -12.33 9.82 21.77
C GLY A 292 -11.59 8.66 21.14
N ILE A 293 -12.32 7.61 20.74
CA ILE A 293 -11.74 6.38 20.25
C ILE A 293 -12.39 5.85 18.97
N ASP A 294 -13.53 6.37 18.59
CA ASP A 294 -14.25 5.96 17.37
C ASP A 294 -15.28 7.03 17.00
N ILE A 295 -15.74 6.98 15.76
CA ILE A 295 -16.85 7.80 15.31
C ILE A 295 -18.17 7.26 15.88
N GLY A 296 -19.08 8.17 16.21
CA GLY A 296 -20.36 7.82 16.81
C GLY A 296 -21.41 7.35 15.81
N PRO A 297 -22.58 6.87 16.31
CA PRO A 297 -23.62 6.29 15.46
C PRO A 297 -24.20 7.24 14.41
N LYS A 298 -24.37 8.53 14.74
CA LYS A 298 -24.87 9.52 13.78
C LYS A 298 -23.86 9.76 12.65
N THR A 299 -22.59 9.83 13.00
CA THR A 299 -21.50 9.98 12.01
C THR A 299 -21.46 8.77 11.08
N ARG A 300 -21.56 7.57 11.64
CA ARG A 300 -21.57 6.32 10.85
C ARG A 300 -22.69 6.31 9.82
N GLU A 301 -23.89 6.74 10.22
CA GLU A 301 -25.04 6.82 9.32
C GLU A 301 -24.82 7.86 8.21
N LEU A 302 -24.33 9.05 8.56
CA LEU A 302 -24.03 10.11 7.60
C LEU A 302 -22.96 9.67 6.59
N TYR A 303 -21.90 9.04 7.08
CA TYR A 303 -20.81 8.55 6.22
C TYR A 303 -21.28 7.42 5.31
N ALA A 304 -22.04 6.47 5.85
CA ALA A 304 -22.59 5.38 5.06
C ALA A 304 -23.48 5.89 3.93
N ASP A 305 -24.28 6.90 4.19
CA ASP A 305 -25.16 7.51 3.18
C ASP A 305 -24.35 8.12 2.03
N VAL A 306 -23.30 8.87 2.33
CA VAL A 306 -22.42 9.46 1.32
C VAL A 306 -21.69 8.36 0.53
N ILE A 307 -21.17 7.35 1.19
CA ILE A 307 -20.45 6.23 0.57
C ILE A 307 -21.38 5.49 -0.41
N LYS A 308 -22.58 5.18 -0.01
CA LYS A 308 -23.54 4.43 -0.83
C LYS A 308 -23.93 5.16 -2.11
N LYS A 309 -23.91 6.48 -2.11
CA LYS A 309 -24.24 7.32 -3.27
C LYS A 309 -23.05 7.57 -4.20
N SER A 310 -21.85 7.12 -3.82
CA SER A 310 -20.62 7.38 -4.55
C SER A 310 -20.45 6.43 -5.73
N LYS A 311 -19.84 6.94 -6.80
CA LYS A 311 -19.41 6.14 -7.96
C LYS A 311 -17.99 5.63 -7.80
N LEU A 312 -17.18 6.30 -6.98
CA LEU A 312 -15.81 5.94 -6.66
C LEU A 312 -15.56 6.23 -5.18
N VAL A 313 -14.97 5.27 -4.49
CA VAL A 313 -14.56 5.41 -3.08
C VAL A 313 -13.11 5.02 -2.97
N VAL A 314 -12.31 5.89 -2.37
CA VAL A 314 -10.91 5.57 -1.98
C VAL A 314 -10.84 5.69 -0.46
N TRP A 315 -10.49 4.60 0.20
CA TRP A 315 -10.42 4.52 1.65
C TRP A 315 -8.99 4.29 2.12
N ASN A 316 -8.49 5.19 2.96
CA ASN A 316 -7.16 5.13 3.58
C ASN A 316 -7.24 5.47 5.06
N GLY A 317 -7.10 4.49 5.93
CA GLY A 317 -7.03 4.65 7.37
C GLY A 317 -8.33 4.37 8.12
N PRO A 318 -8.25 3.77 9.31
CA PRO A 318 -9.41 3.38 10.11
C PRO A 318 -10.08 4.59 10.77
N MET A 319 -11.35 4.39 11.15
CA MET A 319 -12.16 5.44 11.81
C MET A 319 -12.01 5.43 13.33
N GLY A 320 -11.40 4.42 13.89
CA GLY A 320 -11.19 4.23 15.31
C GLY A 320 -10.23 3.09 15.57
N VAL A 321 -10.14 2.66 16.83
CA VAL A 321 -9.25 1.58 17.26
C VAL A 321 -9.94 0.23 17.00
N PHE A 322 -10.02 -0.16 15.73
CA PHE A 322 -10.83 -1.31 15.30
C PHE A 322 -10.33 -2.66 15.79
N GLU A 323 -9.10 -2.74 16.27
CA GLU A 323 -8.51 -3.95 16.86
C GLU A 323 -9.18 -4.31 18.19
N ILE A 324 -9.78 -3.35 18.87
CA ILE A 324 -10.48 -3.52 20.14
C ILE A 324 -11.99 -3.49 19.84
N GLU A 325 -12.69 -4.59 20.13
CA GLU A 325 -14.08 -4.78 19.67
C GLU A 325 -15.02 -3.61 20.00
N PRO A 326 -15.11 -3.10 21.26
CA PRO A 326 -15.98 -1.96 21.56
C PRO A 326 -15.67 -0.67 20.79
N PHE A 327 -14.48 -0.58 20.18
CA PHE A 327 -13.99 0.59 19.45
C PHE A 327 -14.02 0.38 17.94
N SER A 328 -14.59 -0.73 17.49
CA SER A 328 -14.49 -1.16 16.08
C SER A 328 -15.69 -0.80 15.21
N HIS A 329 -16.77 -0.31 15.80
CA HIS A 329 -18.05 -0.12 15.10
C HIS A 329 -17.98 0.88 13.94
N GLY A 330 -17.26 1.97 14.10
CA GLY A 330 -17.11 2.98 13.05
C GLY A 330 -16.39 2.43 11.83
N THR A 331 -15.26 1.77 12.03
CA THR A 331 -14.50 1.17 10.95
C THR A 331 -15.28 0.05 10.28
N ARG A 332 -15.99 -0.78 11.06
CA ARG A 332 -16.84 -1.84 10.52
C ARG A 332 -17.94 -1.30 9.63
N GLU A 333 -18.70 -0.30 10.11
CA GLU A 333 -19.82 0.25 9.35
C GLU A 333 -19.38 0.99 8.09
N VAL A 334 -18.22 1.64 8.13
CA VAL A 334 -17.60 2.23 6.92
C VAL A 334 -17.25 1.12 5.93
N ALA A 335 -16.63 0.04 6.41
CA ALA A 335 -16.31 -1.12 5.55
C ALA A 335 -17.57 -1.75 4.95
N GLU A 336 -18.63 -1.90 5.74
CA GLU A 336 -19.92 -2.42 5.27
C GLU A 336 -20.55 -1.51 4.21
N ALA A 337 -20.48 -0.19 4.39
CA ALA A 337 -20.97 0.77 3.40
C ALA A 337 -20.17 0.68 2.10
N CYS A 338 -18.85 0.55 2.18
CA CYS A 338 -18.01 0.32 1.01
C CYS A 338 -18.37 -0.98 0.28
N ALA A 339 -18.65 -2.04 1.04
CA ALA A 339 -19.07 -3.33 0.46
C ALA A 339 -20.45 -3.26 -0.19
N ALA A 340 -21.33 -2.39 0.29
CA ALA A 340 -22.71 -2.26 -0.20
C ALA A 340 -22.89 -1.25 -1.33
N THR A 341 -21.93 -0.37 -1.58
CA THR A 341 -22.03 0.63 -2.65
C THR A 341 -21.96 -0.04 -4.03
N GLU A 342 -22.68 0.52 -4.98
CA GLU A 342 -22.57 0.12 -6.39
C GLU A 342 -21.33 0.76 -7.06
N GLY A 343 -20.72 1.73 -6.42
CA GLY A 343 -19.52 2.39 -6.91
C GLY A 343 -18.29 1.50 -6.83
N TYR A 344 -17.22 1.92 -7.48
CA TYR A 344 -15.94 1.24 -7.45
C TYR A 344 -15.19 1.59 -6.15
N THR A 345 -14.74 0.58 -5.42
CA THR A 345 -14.08 0.75 -4.11
C THR A 345 -12.62 0.37 -4.16
N ILE A 346 -11.77 1.30 -3.73
CA ILE A 346 -10.32 1.12 -3.64
C ILE A 346 -9.91 1.29 -2.18
N ILE A 347 -9.19 0.32 -1.65
CA ILE A 347 -8.55 0.43 -0.33
C ILE A 347 -7.06 0.62 -0.53
N GLY A 348 -6.51 1.66 0.11
CA GLY A 348 -5.08 1.91 0.18
C GLY A 348 -4.62 1.99 1.63
N GLY A 349 -3.50 1.32 1.93
CA GLY A 349 -2.93 1.30 3.26
C GLY A 349 -3.19 0.01 4.03
N GLY A 350 -2.20 -0.39 4.83
CA GLY A 350 -2.23 -1.67 5.55
C GLY A 350 -3.33 -1.79 6.58
N ASP A 351 -3.63 -0.72 7.31
CA ASP A 351 -4.66 -0.74 8.37
C ASP A 351 -6.06 -0.91 7.79
N SER A 352 -6.36 -0.23 6.69
CA SER A 352 -7.66 -0.36 6.01
C SER A 352 -7.84 -1.75 5.43
N ALA A 353 -6.78 -2.31 4.81
CA ALA A 353 -6.78 -3.66 4.30
C ALA A 353 -6.99 -4.68 5.43
N ALA A 354 -6.29 -4.51 6.56
CA ALA A 354 -6.43 -5.36 7.72
C ALA A 354 -7.86 -5.29 8.31
N ALA A 355 -8.47 -4.11 8.32
CA ALA A 355 -9.85 -3.94 8.78
C ALA A 355 -10.82 -4.70 7.86
N ALA A 356 -10.67 -4.57 6.55
CA ALA A 356 -11.52 -5.29 5.59
C ALA A 356 -11.42 -6.81 5.78
N GLU A 357 -10.22 -7.33 6.01
CA GLU A 357 -10.00 -8.75 6.31
C GLU A 357 -10.66 -9.16 7.62
N LYS A 358 -10.47 -8.37 8.68
CA LYS A 358 -11.03 -8.64 10.00
C LYS A 358 -12.56 -8.77 9.98
N PHE A 359 -13.22 -7.94 9.18
CA PHE A 359 -14.67 -7.93 9.07
C PHE A 359 -15.20 -8.83 7.94
N HIS A 360 -14.34 -9.63 7.32
CA HIS A 360 -14.67 -10.56 6.24
C HIS A 360 -15.29 -9.87 5.01
N LEU A 361 -14.82 -8.67 4.70
CA LEU A 361 -15.34 -7.85 3.59
C LEU A 361 -14.30 -7.59 2.49
N ALA A 362 -13.09 -8.14 2.62
CA ALA A 362 -12.02 -7.89 1.65
C ALA A 362 -12.40 -8.29 0.22
N ASP A 363 -13.10 -9.41 0.06
CA ASP A 363 -13.55 -9.92 -1.24
C ASP A 363 -14.66 -9.08 -1.87
N LYS A 364 -15.26 -8.18 -1.11
CA LYS A 364 -16.32 -7.25 -1.59
C LYS A 364 -15.76 -5.90 -2.02
N MET A 365 -14.48 -5.67 -1.83
CA MET A 365 -13.80 -4.47 -2.31
C MET A 365 -13.30 -4.72 -3.75
N ASP A 366 -13.45 -3.73 -4.62
CA ASP A 366 -13.04 -3.89 -6.02
C ASP A 366 -11.53 -3.95 -6.19
N HIS A 367 -10.78 -3.20 -5.38
CA HIS A 367 -9.33 -3.21 -5.40
C HIS A 367 -8.76 -2.91 -4.02
N ILE A 368 -7.91 -3.80 -3.53
CA ILE A 368 -7.11 -3.57 -2.32
C ILE A 368 -5.67 -3.43 -2.78
N SER A 369 -5.12 -2.22 -2.67
CA SER A 369 -3.76 -1.96 -3.12
C SER A 369 -2.75 -2.72 -2.26
N THR A 370 -1.79 -3.36 -2.91
CA THR A 370 -0.69 -4.06 -2.25
C THR A 370 0.45 -3.12 -1.87
N GLY A 371 0.35 -1.85 -2.25
CA GLY A 371 1.47 -0.91 -2.20
C GLY A 371 1.79 -0.32 -0.83
N GLY A 372 0.92 -0.40 0.15
CA GLY A 372 1.17 0.21 1.47
C GLY A 372 1.61 1.68 1.35
N GLY A 373 2.85 1.97 1.75
CA GLY A 373 3.41 3.33 1.66
C GLY A 373 3.50 3.87 0.25
N ALA A 374 3.73 3.02 -0.75
CA ALA A 374 3.74 3.44 -2.16
C ALA A 374 2.35 3.87 -2.62
N SER A 375 1.31 3.17 -2.19
CA SER A 375 -0.09 3.55 -2.48
C SER A 375 -0.40 4.92 -1.88
N LEU A 376 0.03 5.15 -0.65
CA LEU A 376 -0.16 6.43 0.02
C LEU A 376 0.54 7.56 -0.74
N GLU A 377 1.82 7.40 -1.08
CA GLU A 377 2.56 8.40 -1.84
C GLU A 377 1.95 8.66 -3.22
N PHE A 378 1.43 7.61 -3.87
CA PHE A 378 0.72 7.78 -5.14
C PHE A 378 -0.55 8.62 -4.96
N MET A 379 -1.32 8.36 -3.91
CA MET A 379 -2.53 9.15 -3.57
C MET A 379 -2.19 10.60 -3.17
N GLU A 380 -0.98 10.83 -2.69
CA GLU A 380 -0.46 12.18 -2.41
C GLU A 380 -0.10 12.95 -3.68
N GLY A 381 -0.19 12.32 -4.85
CA GLY A 381 0.18 12.91 -6.13
C GLY A 381 1.68 12.87 -6.41
N LYS A 382 2.45 12.14 -5.63
CA LYS A 382 3.90 12.03 -5.80
C LYS A 382 4.24 11.06 -6.92
N LYS A 383 5.34 11.37 -7.62
CA LYS A 383 5.91 10.46 -8.61
C LYS A 383 6.73 9.41 -7.89
N LEU A 384 6.53 8.14 -8.26
CA LEU A 384 7.25 7.02 -7.66
C LEU A 384 8.49 6.70 -8.49
N PRO A 385 9.71 6.73 -7.90
CA PRO A 385 10.93 6.49 -8.67
C PRO A 385 10.95 5.17 -9.45
N GLY A 386 10.45 4.10 -8.86
CA GLY A 386 10.39 2.80 -9.51
C GLY A 386 9.40 2.73 -10.66
N VAL A 387 8.45 3.65 -10.72
CA VAL A 387 7.51 3.78 -11.84
C VAL A 387 8.07 4.71 -12.91
N GLU A 388 8.57 5.88 -12.50
CA GLU A 388 9.10 6.87 -13.43
C GLU A 388 10.26 6.34 -14.30
N ALA A 389 11.05 5.43 -13.75
CA ALA A 389 12.17 4.82 -14.45
C ALA A 389 11.76 3.78 -15.52
N LEU A 390 10.50 3.35 -15.54
CA LEU A 390 9.99 2.41 -16.55
C LEU A 390 9.83 3.12 -17.90
N ASN A 391 9.98 2.36 -18.98
CA ASN A 391 9.86 2.89 -20.33
C ASN A 391 8.41 3.27 -20.66
N ASP A 392 8.23 4.40 -21.33
CA ASP A 392 6.94 4.86 -21.82
C ASP A 392 6.52 4.08 -23.07
N LYS A 393 5.19 3.94 -23.29
CA LYS A 393 4.64 3.39 -24.52
C LYS A 393 4.89 4.30 -25.71
#